data_70dcaf3412c6ea3fc2ff1e43605bdf71
#
_entry.id   70dcaf3412c6ea3fc2ff1e43605bdf71
#
_cell.length_a   1.000
_cell.length_b   1.000
_cell.length_c   1.000
_cell.angle_alpha   90.00
_cell.angle_beta   90.00
_cell.angle_gamma   90.00
#
_symmetry.space_group_name_H-M   'P 1'
#
loop_
_entity.id
_entity.type
_entity.pdbx_description
1 polymer ?
#
loop_
_entity_poly.entity_id
_entity_poly.type
_entity_poly.pdbx_seq_one_letter_code
_entity_poly.pdbx_strand_id
1 'polypeptide(L)'
;MDNVAQLETDTDFQGRKKITWAVFAALLLFLLIGILYYFFVYRFYQSTDNAYVQADVTWVMPKISGEVVDLIIQDNQVVKKGEALAILDHRDYQARYDQAQSVVTLKRAALDVQQQNERSAKSTISEANSGVIAAQADLSRLKKDYARYQDLLKDGVITRQNFDNIQSQYLSAQAQLTKAQATVNSAEAQLGSLQAGRAQLLADIQSANATLDLYRIDLDSSKVISPVSGKVGSLAIQKGSRVSPQTRLMAIIPEGSLYVEANFKETQIEKMHIGQKVKLKIDAYPSLTYTGKIESFSPASGATFSMMPPDNATGNFNKVVQRIPVRIAIDSSPHIDLIKPGMSVNATVDLKT
;
A
#
# COMPACT_ATOMS: atom_id res chain seq x y z
N MET A 1 -73.38 -28.76 -80.04
CA MET A 1 -73.09 -29.08 -78.65
C MET A 1 -71.59 -28.88 -78.31
N ASP A 2 -70.91 -27.86 -78.88
CA ASP A 2 -69.43 -27.74 -78.78
C ASP A 2 -68.95 -26.37 -78.22
N ASN A 3 -69.77 -25.62 -77.44
CA ASN A 3 -69.42 -24.30 -77.04
C ASN A 3 -69.41 -24.06 -75.48
N VAL A 4 -69.63 -25.14 -74.71
CA VAL A 4 -69.70 -25.02 -73.22
C VAL A 4 -68.40 -25.52 -72.55
N ALA A 5 -67.60 -26.36 -73.27
CA ALA A 5 -66.36 -26.95 -72.68
C ALA A 5 -65.13 -26.04 -72.71
N GLN A 6 -65.13 -24.91 -73.46
CA GLN A 6 -64.00 -24.01 -73.61
C GLN A 6 -63.98 -22.86 -72.50
N LEU A 7 -65.11 -22.61 -71.80
CA LEU A 7 -65.23 -21.55 -70.83
C LEU A 7 -64.83 -21.97 -69.36
N GLU A 8 -64.82 -23.27 -69.10
CA GLU A 8 -64.41 -23.76 -67.74
C GLU A 8 -62.88 -23.93 -67.60
N THR A 9 -62.12 -24.11 -68.66
CA THR A 9 -60.65 -24.27 -68.58
C THR A 9 -59.91 -22.96 -68.46
N ASP A 10 -60.46 -21.84 -68.87
CA ASP A 10 -59.81 -20.52 -68.81
C ASP A 10 -59.90 -19.85 -67.47
N THR A 11 -60.95 -20.13 -66.64
CA THR A 11 -61.13 -19.58 -65.30
C THR A 11 -60.22 -20.24 -64.27
N ASP A 12 -59.93 -21.54 -64.41
CA ASP A 12 -59.05 -22.28 -63.47
C ASP A 12 -57.56 -21.95 -63.74
N PHE A 13 -57.20 -21.63 -64.99
CA PHE A 13 -55.83 -21.23 -65.33
C PHE A 13 -55.45 -19.80 -64.83
N GLN A 14 -56.42 -18.88 -64.79
CA GLN A 14 -56.26 -17.55 -64.28
C GLN A 14 -56.24 -17.53 -62.70
N GLY A 15 -57.00 -18.42 -62.09
CA GLY A 15 -56.97 -18.62 -60.63
C GLY A 15 -55.62 -19.10 -60.10
N ARG A 16 -55.07 -20.11 -60.78
CA ARG A 16 -53.73 -20.66 -60.43
C ARG A 16 -52.62 -19.65 -60.62
N LYS A 17 -52.65 -18.86 -61.71
CA LYS A 17 -51.66 -17.76 -61.90
C LYS A 17 -51.75 -16.70 -60.79
N LYS A 18 -52.93 -16.31 -60.35
CA LYS A 18 -53.11 -15.37 -59.25
C LYS A 18 -52.63 -15.94 -57.95
N ILE A 19 -52.83 -17.21 -57.64
CA ILE A 19 -52.32 -17.89 -56.44
C ILE A 19 -50.77 -17.97 -56.48
N THR A 20 -50.18 -18.32 -57.64
CA THR A 20 -48.72 -18.37 -57.81
C THR A 20 -48.07 -16.99 -57.63
N TRP A 21 -48.71 -15.92 -58.14
CA TRP A 21 -48.26 -14.56 -57.98
C TRP A 21 -48.41 -14.07 -56.49
N ALA A 22 -49.50 -14.49 -55.79
CA ALA A 22 -49.69 -14.17 -54.37
C ALA A 22 -48.66 -14.89 -53.50
N VAL A 23 -48.32 -16.16 -53.77
CA VAL A 23 -47.27 -16.91 -53.07
C VAL A 23 -45.90 -16.29 -53.33
N PHE A 24 -45.62 -15.87 -54.57
CA PHE A 24 -44.35 -15.20 -54.93
C PHE A 24 -44.25 -13.82 -54.21
N ALA A 25 -45.33 -13.05 -54.18
CA ALA A 25 -45.38 -11.76 -53.46
C ALA A 25 -45.20 -11.95 -51.94
N ALA A 26 -45.79 -12.99 -51.34
CA ALA A 26 -45.61 -13.33 -49.93
C ALA A 26 -44.17 -13.74 -49.59
N LEU A 27 -43.52 -14.53 -50.48
CA LEU A 27 -42.11 -14.89 -50.34
C LEU A 27 -41.17 -13.66 -50.44
N LEU A 28 -41.46 -12.76 -51.40
CA LEU A 28 -40.71 -11.49 -51.54
C LEU A 28 -40.89 -10.58 -50.32
N LEU A 29 -42.09 -10.49 -49.78
CA LEU A 29 -42.40 -9.75 -48.57
C LEU A 29 -41.65 -10.33 -47.36
N PHE A 30 -41.62 -11.67 -47.22
CA PHE A 30 -40.92 -12.36 -46.16
C PHE A 30 -39.40 -12.16 -46.28
N LEU A 31 -38.86 -12.20 -47.49
CA LEU A 31 -37.45 -11.89 -47.75
C LEU A 31 -37.13 -10.44 -47.47
N LEU A 32 -38.00 -9.51 -47.79
CA LEU A 32 -37.83 -8.08 -47.52
C LEU A 32 -37.88 -7.79 -46.01
N ILE A 33 -38.79 -8.42 -45.27
CA ILE A 33 -38.87 -8.36 -43.82
C ILE A 33 -37.58 -8.96 -43.21
N GLY A 34 -37.06 -10.06 -43.69
CA GLY A 34 -35.82 -10.68 -43.27
C GLY A 34 -34.61 -9.76 -43.47
N ILE A 35 -34.53 -9.12 -44.65
CA ILE A 35 -33.48 -8.14 -44.95
C ILE A 35 -33.59 -6.91 -44.05
N LEU A 36 -34.80 -6.39 -43.87
CA LEU A 36 -35.04 -5.26 -42.93
C LEU A 36 -34.64 -5.61 -41.49
N TYR A 37 -35.05 -6.81 -41.03
CA TYR A 37 -34.68 -7.31 -39.71
C TYR A 37 -33.17 -7.44 -39.54
N TYR A 38 -32.45 -7.99 -40.54
CA TYR A 38 -30.99 -8.07 -40.56
C TYR A 38 -30.35 -6.67 -40.49
N PHE A 39 -30.81 -5.71 -41.30
CA PHE A 39 -30.24 -4.37 -41.37
C PHE A 39 -30.52 -3.52 -40.13
N PHE A 40 -31.72 -3.63 -39.51
CA PHE A 40 -32.12 -2.78 -38.39
C PHE A 40 -31.86 -3.41 -37.02
N VAL A 41 -31.67 -4.74 -36.93
CA VAL A 41 -31.49 -5.42 -35.64
C VAL A 41 -30.14 -6.11 -35.56
N TYR A 42 -29.88 -7.07 -36.46
CA TYR A 42 -28.74 -7.96 -36.31
C TYR A 42 -27.39 -7.25 -36.49
N ARG A 43 -27.31 -6.25 -37.34
CA ARG A 43 -26.06 -5.47 -37.63
C ARG A 43 -25.55 -4.69 -36.41
N PHE A 44 -26.40 -4.41 -35.40
CA PHE A 44 -26.06 -3.62 -34.26
C PHE A 44 -25.65 -4.46 -33.03
N TYR A 45 -25.59 -5.77 -33.16
CA TYR A 45 -25.14 -6.65 -32.10
C TYR A 45 -23.86 -7.38 -32.52
N GLN A 46 -22.84 -7.28 -31.65
CA GLN A 46 -21.63 -8.08 -31.84
C GLN A 46 -21.51 -9.04 -30.67
N SER A 47 -21.32 -10.33 -30.97
CA SER A 47 -21.22 -11.38 -29.97
C SER A 47 -19.92 -12.16 -30.07
N THR A 48 -19.45 -12.64 -28.95
CA THR A 48 -18.35 -13.61 -28.86
C THR A 48 -18.67 -14.66 -27.80
N ASP A 49 -18.35 -15.90 -28.12
CA ASP A 49 -18.38 -17.06 -27.21
C ASP A 49 -17.03 -17.29 -26.52
N ASN A 50 -15.98 -16.63 -27.00
CA ASN A 50 -14.66 -16.66 -26.38
C ASN A 50 -14.56 -15.57 -25.32
N ALA A 51 -15.28 -15.77 -24.23
CA ALA A 51 -15.28 -14.88 -23.08
C ALA A 51 -15.32 -15.69 -21.78
N TYR A 52 -14.60 -15.21 -20.77
CA TYR A 52 -14.49 -15.87 -19.47
C TYR A 52 -14.65 -14.86 -18.35
N VAL A 53 -15.27 -15.31 -17.26
CA VAL A 53 -15.24 -14.55 -16.02
C VAL A 53 -13.82 -14.58 -15.46
N GLN A 54 -13.29 -13.42 -15.12
CA GLN A 54 -12.00 -13.23 -14.47
C GLN A 54 -12.20 -12.52 -13.14
N ALA A 55 -11.19 -12.53 -12.29
CA ALA A 55 -11.15 -11.75 -11.04
C ALA A 55 -9.72 -11.29 -10.77
N ASP A 56 -9.60 -10.15 -10.11
CA ASP A 56 -8.30 -9.66 -9.64
C ASP A 56 -7.90 -10.46 -8.38
N VAL A 57 -7.11 -11.51 -8.56
CA VAL A 57 -6.68 -12.41 -7.49
C VAL A 57 -5.58 -11.77 -6.65
N THR A 58 -5.79 -11.67 -5.34
CA THR A 58 -4.77 -11.21 -4.40
C THR A 58 -4.06 -12.41 -3.77
N TRP A 59 -2.77 -12.57 -4.05
CA TRP A 59 -1.94 -13.59 -3.42
C TRP A 59 -1.44 -13.10 -2.05
N VAL A 60 -1.70 -13.92 -1.02
CA VAL A 60 -1.17 -13.67 0.32
C VAL A 60 0.16 -14.39 0.45
N MET A 61 1.20 -13.62 0.80
CA MET A 61 2.55 -14.10 1.08
C MET A 61 2.98 -13.62 2.46
N PRO A 62 3.74 -14.42 3.23
CA PRO A 62 4.24 -13.98 4.53
C PRO A 62 5.36 -12.95 4.34
N LYS A 63 5.54 -12.07 5.32
CA LYS A 63 6.66 -11.11 5.34
C LYS A 63 7.94 -11.71 5.92
N ILE A 64 7.81 -12.75 6.73
CA ILE A 64 8.90 -13.43 7.44
C ILE A 64 8.91 -14.93 7.11
N SER A 65 10.03 -15.58 7.37
CA SER A 65 10.15 -17.04 7.23
C SER A 65 9.78 -17.72 8.54
N GLY A 66 9.11 -18.87 8.45
CA GLY A 66 8.75 -19.63 9.65
C GLY A 66 8.03 -20.92 9.31
N GLU A 67 7.69 -21.68 10.32
CA GLU A 67 6.79 -22.85 10.23
C GLU A 67 5.36 -22.41 10.56
N VAL A 68 4.38 -22.92 9.83
CA VAL A 68 2.96 -22.66 10.08
C VAL A 68 2.54 -23.47 11.32
N VAL A 69 2.37 -22.80 12.44
CA VAL A 69 1.93 -23.40 13.70
C VAL A 69 0.43 -23.66 13.70
N ASP A 70 -0.31 -22.71 13.15
CA ASP A 70 -1.76 -22.84 13.07
C ASP A 70 -2.33 -22.20 11.81
N LEU A 71 -3.39 -22.80 11.28
CA LEU A 71 -4.12 -22.35 10.10
C LEU A 71 -5.57 -22.11 10.51
N ILE A 72 -5.95 -20.84 10.55
CA ILE A 72 -7.23 -20.41 11.15
C ILE A 72 -8.38 -20.54 10.16
N ILE A 73 -8.08 -20.51 8.86
CA ILE A 73 -9.06 -20.47 7.78
C ILE A 73 -9.11 -21.79 7.00
N GLN A 74 -10.22 -21.96 6.26
CA GLN A 74 -10.46 -23.10 5.37
C GLN A 74 -10.65 -22.62 3.92
N ASP A 75 -10.49 -23.55 2.96
CA ASP A 75 -10.83 -23.29 1.56
C ASP A 75 -12.26 -22.80 1.41
N ASN A 76 -12.45 -21.86 0.52
CA ASN A 76 -13.74 -21.24 0.21
C ASN A 76 -14.39 -20.43 1.35
N GLN A 77 -13.68 -20.15 2.43
CA GLN A 77 -14.15 -19.30 3.51
C GLN A 77 -14.13 -17.82 3.09
N VAL A 78 -15.12 -17.06 3.56
CA VAL A 78 -15.13 -15.59 3.42
C VAL A 78 -14.29 -15.00 4.55
N VAL A 79 -13.40 -14.08 4.21
CA VAL A 79 -12.50 -13.39 5.15
C VAL A 79 -12.61 -11.88 5.00
N LYS A 80 -12.41 -11.17 6.10
CA LYS A 80 -12.39 -9.69 6.12
C LYS A 80 -10.95 -9.18 6.08
N LYS A 81 -10.78 -7.96 5.57
CA LYS A 81 -9.49 -7.27 5.65
C LYS A 81 -9.01 -7.17 7.10
N GLY A 82 -7.76 -7.56 7.36
CA GLY A 82 -7.15 -7.59 8.69
C GLY A 82 -7.45 -8.84 9.52
N GLU A 83 -8.27 -9.77 9.02
CA GLU A 83 -8.56 -11.05 9.68
C GLU A 83 -7.32 -11.95 9.65
N ALA A 84 -7.08 -12.67 10.76
CA ALA A 84 -5.96 -13.59 10.86
C ALA A 84 -6.22 -14.84 10.02
N LEU A 85 -5.25 -15.20 9.18
CA LEU A 85 -5.33 -16.33 8.26
C LEU A 85 -4.48 -17.51 8.74
N ALA A 86 -3.26 -17.23 9.18
CA ALA A 86 -2.32 -18.21 9.66
C ALA A 86 -1.42 -17.62 10.74
N ILE A 87 -0.89 -18.47 11.61
CA ILE A 87 0.10 -18.13 12.62
C ILE A 87 1.39 -18.90 12.32
N LEU A 88 2.47 -18.14 12.18
CA LEU A 88 3.83 -18.68 12.04
C LEU A 88 4.48 -18.83 13.42
N ASP A 89 5.46 -19.72 13.54
CA ASP A 89 6.27 -19.83 14.75
C ASP A 89 6.96 -18.49 15.05
N HIS A 90 6.59 -17.88 16.15
CA HIS A 90 7.01 -16.57 16.56
C HIS A 90 8.07 -16.57 17.66
N ARG A 91 8.48 -17.74 18.18
CA ARG A 91 9.35 -17.85 19.37
C ARG A 91 10.68 -17.14 19.17
N ASP A 92 11.31 -17.30 18.02
CA ASP A 92 12.58 -16.64 17.71
C ASP A 92 12.41 -15.12 17.57
N TYR A 93 11.31 -14.66 16.96
CA TYR A 93 10.98 -13.26 16.81
C TYR A 93 10.65 -12.59 18.15
N GLN A 94 9.92 -13.30 19.03
CA GLN A 94 9.64 -12.85 20.39
C GLN A 94 10.94 -12.70 21.18
N ALA A 95 11.85 -13.66 21.13
CA ALA A 95 13.12 -13.58 21.84
C ALA A 95 13.98 -12.39 21.38
N ARG A 96 13.99 -12.10 20.06
CA ARG A 96 14.70 -10.92 19.51
C ARG A 96 14.06 -9.60 19.96
N TYR A 97 12.72 -9.56 19.98
CA TYR A 97 12.00 -8.39 20.48
C TYR A 97 12.31 -8.16 21.97
N ASP A 98 12.27 -9.18 22.83
CA ASP A 98 12.55 -9.08 24.26
C ASP A 98 14.01 -8.66 24.52
N GLN A 99 14.95 -9.17 23.70
CA GLN A 99 16.35 -8.75 23.76
C GLN A 99 16.50 -7.26 23.42
N ALA A 100 15.87 -6.78 22.34
CA ALA A 100 15.93 -5.36 21.96
C ALA A 100 15.27 -4.47 23.02
N GLN A 101 14.17 -4.91 23.60
CA GLN A 101 13.51 -4.22 24.72
C GLN A 101 14.44 -4.07 25.94
N SER A 102 15.19 -5.12 26.24
CA SER A 102 16.18 -5.09 27.32
C SER A 102 17.30 -4.10 27.05
N VAL A 103 17.74 -3.97 25.79
CA VAL A 103 18.74 -2.95 25.39
C VAL A 103 18.20 -1.54 25.60
N VAL A 104 16.95 -1.25 25.18
CA VAL A 104 16.31 0.05 25.43
C VAL A 104 16.26 0.36 26.94
N THR A 105 15.90 -0.62 27.76
CA THR A 105 15.84 -0.46 29.22
C THR A 105 17.22 -0.14 29.79
N LEU A 106 18.27 -0.84 29.35
CA LEU A 106 19.65 -0.59 29.77
C LEU A 106 20.09 0.85 29.40
N LYS A 107 19.80 1.30 28.17
CA LYS A 107 20.14 2.66 27.72
C LYS A 107 19.40 3.74 28.51
N ARG A 108 18.14 3.50 28.89
CA ARG A 108 17.38 4.41 29.74
C ARG A 108 17.98 4.51 31.15
N ALA A 109 18.37 3.38 31.74
CA ALA A 109 19.06 3.38 33.04
C ALA A 109 20.39 4.15 33.00
N ALA A 110 21.15 4.01 31.89
CA ALA A 110 22.36 4.82 31.70
C ALA A 110 22.07 6.33 31.61
N LEU A 111 20.97 6.72 30.98
CA LEU A 111 20.53 8.12 30.95
C LEU A 111 20.17 8.65 32.36
N ASP A 112 19.51 7.84 33.15
CA ASP A 112 19.18 8.22 34.56
C ASP A 112 20.43 8.46 35.38
N VAL A 113 21.45 7.61 35.26
CA VAL A 113 22.75 7.80 35.90
C VAL A 113 23.41 9.13 35.45
N GLN A 114 23.39 9.39 34.12
CA GLN A 114 23.94 10.63 33.56
C GLN A 114 23.22 11.88 34.10
N GLN A 115 21.91 11.83 34.27
CA GLN A 115 21.13 12.92 34.86
C GLN A 115 21.49 13.16 36.33
N GLN A 116 21.81 12.11 37.09
CA GLN A 116 22.32 12.27 38.49
C GLN A 116 23.69 12.93 38.50
N ASN A 117 24.60 12.56 37.59
CA ASN A 117 25.89 13.18 37.42
C ASN A 117 25.76 14.70 37.09
N GLU A 118 24.83 15.05 36.18
CA GLU A 118 24.53 16.46 35.87
C GLU A 118 24.02 17.23 37.12
N ARG A 119 23.16 16.61 37.95
CA ARG A 119 22.66 17.23 39.19
C ARG A 119 23.81 17.47 40.15
N SER A 120 24.72 16.50 40.30
CA SER A 120 25.92 16.65 41.16
C SER A 120 26.81 17.79 40.65
N ALA A 121 27.07 17.87 39.35
CA ALA A 121 27.87 18.95 38.75
C ALA A 121 27.23 20.34 38.98
N LYS A 122 25.89 20.45 38.92
CA LYS A 122 25.19 21.71 39.25
C LYS A 122 25.38 22.11 40.70
N SER A 123 25.41 21.14 41.61
CA SER A 123 25.70 21.43 43.05
C SER A 123 27.13 21.92 43.22
N THR A 124 28.12 21.34 42.50
CA THR A 124 29.52 21.81 42.52
C THR A 124 29.64 23.24 41.97
N ILE A 125 28.90 23.61 40.94
CA ILE A 125 28.85 24.99 40.45
C ILE A 125 28.28 25.93 41.50
N SER A 126 27.24 25.54 42.21
CA SER A 126 26.68 26.34 43.31
C SER A 126 27.67 26.56 44.45
N GLU A 127 28.44 25.53 44.81
CA GLU A 127 29.54 25.64 45.80
C GLU A 127 30.65 26.60 45.33
N ALA A 128 31.11 26.43 44.04
CA ALA A 128 32.11 27.31 43.45
C ALA A 128 31.63 28.78 43.40
N ASN A 129 30.38 29.04 43.09
CA ASN A 129 29.77 30.37 43.08
C ASN A 129 29.78 30.98 44.49
N SER A 130 29.53 30.19 45.53
CA SER A 130 29.64 30.67 46.93
C SER A 130 31.07 31.13 47.25
N GLY A 131 32.09 30.42 46.69
CA GLY A 131 33.48 30.83 46.80
C GLY A 131 33.78 32.17 46.10
N VAL A 132 33.17 32.42 44.93
CA VAL A 132 33.27 33.71 44.22
C VAL A 132 32.65 34.84 45.08
N ILE A 133 31.49 34.60 45.68
CA ILE A 133 30.81 35.59 46.56
C ILE A 133 31.71 35.94 47.76
N ALA A 134 32.33 34.94 48.38
CA ALA A 134 33.24 35.17 49.48
C ALA A 134 34.49 35.97 49.06
N ALA A 135 35.14 35.57 47.97
CA ALA A 135 36.32 36.28 47.42
C ALA A 135 35.97 37.74 47.03
N GLN A 136 34.78 37.96 46.44
CA GLN A 136 34.30 39.27 46.04
C GLN A 136 34.06 40.18 47.28
N ALA A 137 33.53 39.62 48.38
CA ALA A 137 33.33 40.37 49.64
C ALA A 137 34.67 40.79 50.20
N ASP A 138 35.66 39.90 50.28
CA ASP A 138 37.02 40.19 50.76
C ASP A 138 37.73 41.24 49.88
N LEU A 139 37.66 41.11 48.57
CA LEU A 139 38.18 42.12 47.61
C LEU A 139 37.53 43.50 47.88
N SER A 140 36.23 43.56 48.08
CA SER A 140 35.50 44.79 48.35
C SER A 140 35.96 45.47 49.63
N ARG A 141 36.18 44.66 50.67
CA ARG A 141 36.73 45.16 51.99
C ARG A 141 38.15 45.74 51.79
N LEU A 142 39.07 44.95 51.21
CA LEU A 142 40.46 45.36 51.01
C LEU A 142 40.61 46.51 50.01
N LYS A 143 39.72 46.65 49.04
CA LYS A 143 39.69 47.80 48.16
C LYS A 143 39.37 49.09 48.87
N LYS A 144 38.42 49.05 49.80
CA LYS A 144 38.10 50.23 50.68
C LYS A 144 39.28 50.56 51.60
N ASP A 145 39.93 49.55 52.21
CA ASP A 145 41.11 49.74 53.05
C ASP A 145 42.26 50.31 52.22
N TYR A 146 42.56 49.80 51.05
CA TYR A 146 43.59 50.31 50.11
C TYR A 146 43.37 51.78 49.76
N ALA A 147 42.15 52.19 49.45
CA ALA A 147 41.80 53.56 49.10
C ALA A 147 42.01 54.49 50.32
N ARG A 148 41.56 54.03 51.51
CA ARG A 148 41.76 54.79 52.81
C ARG A 148 43.24 54.98 53.16
N TYR A 149 44.04 53.89 53.02
CA TYR A 149 45.46 53.93 53.31
C TYR A 149 46.24 54.76 52.30
N GLN A 150 45.78 54.83 51.06
CA GLN A 150 46.37 55.69 50.02
C GLN A 150 46.23 57.15 50.34
N ASP A 151 45.11 57.58 50.90
CA ASP A 151 44.88 58.97 51.35
C ASP A 151 45.67 59.30 52.61
N LEU A 152 45.71 58.40 53.61
CA LEU A 152 46.49 58.54 54.82
C LEU A 152 48.00 58.62 54.52
N LEU A 153 48.49 57.96 53.51
CA LEU A 153 49.90 58.09 53.06
C LEU A 153 50.18 59.44 52.44
N LYS A 154 49.28 60.00 51.66
CA LYS A 154 49.40 61.36 51.13
C LYS A 154 49.47 62.40 52.21
N ASP A 155 48.69 62.20 53.28
CA ASP A 155 48.61 63.09 54.46
C ASP A 155 49.79 62.91 55.44
N GLY A 156 50.72 61.96 55.14
CA GLY A 156 51.88 61.68 55.97
C GLY A 156 51.58 60.97 57.31
N VAL A 157 50.38 60.40 57.52
CA VAL A 157 49.88 59.78 58.73
C VAL A 157 50.38 58.35 58.93
N ILE A 158 50.74 57.64 57.84
CA ILE A 158 51.20 56.23 57.84
C ILE A 158 52.56 56.07 57.17
N THR A 159 53.25 54.96 57.49
CA THR A 159 54.53 54.59 56.80
C THR A 159 54.28 53.95 55.46
N ARG A 160 55.21 54.06 54.52
CA ARG A 160 55.19 53.41 53.20
C ARG A 160 55.11 51.91 53.36
N GLN A 161 55.75 51.31 54.30
CA GLN A 161 55.68 49.86 54.57
C GLN A 161 54.25 49.40 54.88
N ASN A 162 53.49 50.20 55.68
CA ASN A 162 52.10 49.88 55.99
C ASN A 162 51.22 49.94 54.71
N PHE A 163 51.43 50.92 53.84
CA PHE A 163 50.71 51.01 52.58
C PHE A 163 51.04 49.81 51.63
N ASP A 164 52.37 49.47 51.47
CA ASP A 164 52.84 48.38 50.65
C ASP A 164 52.22 47.02 51.14
N ASN A 165 52.07 46.84 52.42
CA ASN A 165 51.39 45.67 53.00
C ASN A 165 49.90 45.57 52.54
N ILE A 166 49.15 46.69 52.65
CA ILE A 166 47.74 46.71 52.20
C ILE A 166 47.60 46.56 50.71
N GLN A 167 48.52 47.17 49.91
CA GLN A 167 48.57 47.00 48.51
C GLN A 167 48.76 45.51 48.12
N SER A 168 49.69 44.81 48.76
CA SER A 168 49.94 43.40 48.59
C SER A 168 48.72 42.56 48.94
N GLN A 169 48.02 42.86 50.01
CA GLN A 169 46.77 42.19 50.42
C GLN A 169 45.65 42.43 49.40
N TYR A 170 45.48 43.66 48.86
CA TYR A 170 44.51 43.98 47.84
C TYR A 170 44.78 43.18 46.52
N LEU A 171 46.03 43.15 46.05
CA LEU A 171 46.41 42.38 44.89
C LEU A 171 46.22 40.88 45.09
N SER A 172 46.52 40.35 46.27
CA SER A 172 46.27 38.98 46.69
C SER A 172 44.77 38.63 46.62
N ALA A 173 43.90 39.49 47.14
CA ALA A 173 42.44 39.29 47.07
C ALA A 173 41.90 39.37 45.64
N GLN A 174 42.47 40.21 44.76
CA GLN A 174 42.13 40.27 43.35
C GLN A 174 42.49 38.95 42.64
N ALA A 175 43.71 38.44 42.93
CA ALA A 175 44.11 37.12 42.39
C ALA A 175 43.24 35.98 42.88
N GLN A 176 42.81 36.03 44.16
CA GLN A 176 41.90 35.04 44.78
C GLN A 176 40.50 35.06 44.12
N LEU A 177 39.94 36.24 43.79
CA LEU A 177 38.71 36.35 43.05
C LEU A 177 38.85 35.75 41.65
N THR A 178 39.95 36.07 40.91
CA THR A 178 40.23 35.50 39.61
C THR A 178 40.33 33.96 39.67
N LYS A 179 40.96 33.42 40.73
CA LYS A 179 41.05 31.97 40.96
C LYS A 179 39.67 31.37 41.21
N ALA A 180 38.84 31.98 42.04
CA ALA A 180 37.49 31.51 42.30
C ALA A 180 36.62 31.50 41.04
N GLN A 181 36.74 32.54 40.21
CA GLN A 181 36.04 32.62 38.91
C GLN A 181 36.49 31.50 37.96
N ALA A 182 37.79 31.21 37.89
CA ALA A 182 38.32 30.10 37.09
C ALA A 182 37.80 28.74 37.57
N THR A 183 37.58 28.59 38.89
CA THR A 183 36.96 27.36 39.43
C THR A 183 35.51 27.20 38.96
N VAL A 184 34.71 28.28 38.94
CA VAL A 184 33.33 28.26 38.39
C VAL A 184 33.38 27.85 36.89
N ASN A 185 34.21 28.52 36.09
CA ASN A 185 34.32 28.22 34.66
C ASN A 185 34.72 26.76 34.43
N SER A 186 35.60 26.19 35.22
CA SER A 186 35.96 24.76 35.14
C SER A 186 34.79 23.85 35.48
N ALA A 187 34.01 24.18 36.52
CA ALA A 187 32.82 23.38 36.87
C ALA A 187 31.72 23.47 35.80
N GLU A 188 31.54 24.64 35.19
CA GLU A 188 30.61 24.83 34.07
C GLU A 188 31.03 24.04 32.85
N ALA A 189 32.33 24.03 32.50
CA ALA A 189 32.87 23.21 31.40
C ALA A 189 32.62 21.71 31.63
N GLN A 190 32.77 21.25 32.89
CA GLN A 190 32.45 19.87 33.27
C GLN A 190 30.96 19.57 33.10
N LEU A 191 30.05 20.47 33.49
CA LEU A 191 28.64 20.32 33.24
C LEU A 191 28.33 20.24 31.72
N GLY A 192 28.98 21.11 30.94
CA GLY A 192 28.83 21.08 29.46
C GLY A 192 29.23 19.72 28.86
N SER A 193 30.32 19.12 29.35
CA SER A 193 30.74 17.78 28.95
C SER A 193 29.71 16.70 29.29
N LEU A 194 29.13 16.76 30.50
CA LEU A 194 28.07 15.83 30.91
C LEU A 194 26.80 16.00 30.09
N GLN A 195 26.42 17.23 29.74
CA GLN A 195 25.28 17.51 28.88
C GLN A 195 25.49 16.94 27.44
N ALA A 196 26.70 17.06 26.91
CA ALA A 196 27.05 16.44 25.61
C ALA A 196 26.93 14.90 25.69
N GLY A 197 27.41 14.29 26.79
CA GLY A 197 27.24 12.86 27.05
C GLY A 197 25.76 12.44 27.14
N ARG A 198 24.90 13.29 27.74
CA ARG A 198 23.45 13.05 27.76
C ARG A 198 22.85 13.08 26.35
N ALA A 199 23.26 14.04 25.52
CA ALA A 199 22.79 14.11 24.12
C ALA A 199 23.15 12.84 23.34
N GLN A 200 24.35 12.31 23.56
CA GLN A 200 24.77 11.03 22.97
C GLN A 200 23.89 9.86 23.43
N LEU A 201 23.60 9.76 24.73
CA LEU A 201 22.73 8.70 25.27
C LEU A 201 21.29 8.80 24.75
N LEU A 202 20.76 9.99 24.51
CA LEU A 202 19.45 10.18 23.90
C LEU A 202 19.43 9.68 22.45
N ALA A 203 20.48 9.96 21.67
CA ALA A 203 20.62 9.42 20.32
C ALA A 203 20.75 7.89 20.32
N ASP A 204 21.48 7.32 21.28
CA ASP A 204 21.58 5.86 21.46
C ASP A 204 20.22 5.22 21.78
N ILE A 205 19.42 5.85 22.65
CA ILE A 205 18.05 5.39 22.97
C ILE A 205 17.17 5.44 21.73
N GLN A 206 17.27 6.49 20.93
CA GLN A 206 16.52 6.59 19.67
C GLN A 206 16.89 5.46 18.71
N SER A 207 18.17 5.17 18.56
CA SER A 207 18.66 4.05 17.74
C SER A 207 18.18 2.69 18.26
N ALA A 208 18.24 2.48 19.58
CA ALA A 208 17.74 1.25 20.21
C ALA A 208 16.23 1.08 20.04
N ASN A 209 15.43 2.16 20.15
CA ASN A 209 13.99 2.14 19.88
C ASN A 209 13.70 1.79 18.41
N ALA A 210 14.44 2.34 17.45
CA ALA A 210 14.27 1.98 16.02
C ALA A 210 14.53 0.49 15.78
N THR A 211 15.52 -0.09 16.45
CA THR A 211 15.79 -1.53 16.40
C THR A 211 14.67 -2.35 17.05
N LEU A 212 14.15 -1.90 18.19
CA LEU A 212 12.99 -2.52 18.86
C LEU A 212 11.75 -2.51 17.96
N ASP A 213 11.48 -1.39 17.29
CA ASP A 213 10.33 -1.28 16.36
C ASP A 213 10.47 -2.22 15.17
N LEU A 214 11.70 -2.41 14.65
CA LEU A 214 11.97 -3.39 13.59
C LEU A 214 11.59 -4.81 14.03
N TYR A 215 12.07 -5.26 15.19
CA TYR A 215 11.74 -6.60 15.69
C TYR A 215 10.27 -6.74 16.08
N ARG A 216 9.61 -5.66 16.47
CA ARG A 216 8.16 -5.65 16.67
C ARG A 216 7.41 -5.89 15.37
N ILE A 217 7.82 -5.25 14.27
CA ILE A 217 7.23 -5.46 12.95
C ILE A 217 7.41 -6.92 12.50
N ASP A 218 8.59 -7.50 12.75
CA ASP A 218 8.85 -8.90 12.44
C ASP A 218 7.96 -9.83 13.26
N LEU A 219 7.85 -9.57 14.56
CA LEU A 219 6.99 -10.33 15.48
C LEU A 219 5.51 -10.23 15.07
N ASP A 220 5.01 -9.03 14.81
CA ASP A 220 3.63 -8.81 14.35
C ASP A 220 3.37 -9.51 13.01
N SER A 221 4.39 -9.62 12.16
CA SER A 221 4.33 -10.30 10.85
C SER A 221 4.26 -11.83 10.96
N SER A 222 4.48 -12.41 12.16
CA SER A 222 4.23 -13.83 12.42
C SER A 222 2.76 -14.19 12.34
N LYS A 223 1.87 -13.23 12.53
CA LYS A 223 0.45 -13.35 12.31
C LYS A 223 0.12 -12.87 10.90
N VAL A 224 -0.09 -13.82 9.99
CA VAL A 224 -0.47 -13.50 8.61
C VAL A 224 -1.93 -13.07 8.58
N ILE A 225 -2.18 -11.86 8.08
CA ILE A 225 -3.52 -11.25 8.01
C ILE A 225 -3.95 -11.05 6.55
N SER A 226 -5.26 -11.00 6.32
CA SER A 226 -5.81 -10.71 4.99
C SER A 226 -5.60 -9.25 4.60
N PRO A 227 -5.02 -8.96 3.42
CA PRO A 227 -4.88 -7.59 2.92
C PRO A 227 -6.20 -7.00 2.40
N VAL A 228 -7.15 -7.86 2.03
CA VAL A 228 -8.44 -7.50 1.41
C VAL A 228 -9.58 -8.32 1.99
N SER A 229 -10.82 -7.83 1.90
CA SER A 229 -12.01 -8.64 2.15
C SER A 229 -12.37 -9.43 0.90
N GLY A 230 -12.73 -10.71 1.05
CA GLY A 230 -13.04 -11.56 -0.09
C GLY A 230 -13.15 -13.04 0.30
N LYS A 231 -13.14 -13.90 -0.72
CA LYS A 231 -13.25 -15.35 -0.54
C LYS A 231 -11.91 -16.03 -0.80
N VAL A 232 -11.49 -16.92 0.09
CA VAL A 232 -10.30 -17.76 -0.10
C VAL A 232 -10.55 -18.73 -1.24
N GLY A 233 -9.71 -18.68 -2.29
CA GLY A 233 -9.88 -19.48 -3.49
C GLY A 233 -8.98 -20.71 -3.56
N SER A 234 -7.76 -20.60 -3.06
CA SER A 234 -6.79 -21.71 -3.07
C SER A 234 -5.87 -21.58 -1.87
N LEU A 235 -5.83 -22.63 -1.08
CA LEU A 235 -4.96 -22.77 0.09
C LEU A 235 -3.80 -23.69 -0.28
N ALA A 236 -2.58 -23.11 -0.36
CA ALA A 236 -1.39 -23.86 -0.81
C ALA A 236 -0.53 -24.41 0.33
N ILE A 237 -0.93 -24.17 1.59
CA ILE A 237 -0.17 -24.56 2.78
C ILE A 237 -1.00 -25.38 3.76
N GLN A 238 -0.29 -26.09 4.63
CA GLN A 238 -0.87 -26.85 5.73
C GLN A 238 -0.11 -26.56 7.04
N LYS A 239 -0.69 -26.90 8.16
CA LYS A 239 -0.01 -26.87 9.46
C LYS A 239 1.28 -27.70 9.40
N GLY A 240 2.39 -27.16 9.88
CA GLY A 240 3.73 -27.74 9.78
C GLY A 240 4.48 -27.37 8.48
N SER A 241 3.85 -26.68 7.53
CA SER A 241 4.54 -26.20 6.32
C SER A 241 5.57 -25.14 6.66
N ARG A 242 6.78 -25.22 6.07
CA ARG A 242 7.78 -24.17 6.17
C ARG A 242 7.61 -23.16 5.04
N VAL A 243 7.52 -21.89 5.38
CA VAL A 243 7.23 -20.78 4.43
C VAL A 243 8.29 -19.69 4.48
N SER A 244 8.39 -18.95 3.40
CA SER A 244 9.29 -17.80 3.22
C SER A 244 8.56 -16.66 2.50
N PRO A 245 9.11 -15.44 2.43
CA PRO A 245 8.48 -14.30 1.75
C PRO A 245 8.09 -14.54 0.29
N GLN A 246 8.67 -15.51 -0.40
CA GLN A 246 8.33 -15.89 -1.77
C GLN A 246 7.23 -16.98 -1.85
N THR A 247 6.86 -17.59 -0.72
CA THR A 247 5.87 -18.66 -0.69
C THR A 247 4.45 -18.10 -0.79
N ARG A 248 3.70 -18.50 -1.81
CA ARG A 248 2.27 -18.18 -1.92
C ARG A 248 1.50 -19.04 -0.94
N LEU A 249 0.89 -18.43 0.07
CA LEU A 249 0.13 -19.15 1.10
C LEU A 249 -1.26 -19.49 0.60
N MET A 250 -1.94 -18.50 0.03
CA MET A 250 -3.31 -18.62 -0.46
C MET A 250 -3.64 -17.52 -1.44
N ALA A 251 -4.69 -17.76 -2.23
CA ALA A 251 -5.29 -16.78 -3.13
C ALA A 251 -6.59 -16.25 -2.50
N ILE A 252 -6.81 -14.95 -2.52
CA ILE A 252 -8.07 -14.33 -2.11
C ILE A 252 -8.67 -13.61 -3.31
N ILE A 253 -9.95 -13.89 -3.59
CA ILE A 253 -10.74 -13.21 -4.60
C ILE A 253 -11.51 -12.09 -3.88
N PRO A 254 -11.17 -10.81 -4.10
CA PRO A 254 -11.86 -9.71 -3.47
C PRO A 254 -13.32 -9.62 -3.90
N GLU A 255 -14.18 -9.17 -3.01
CA GLU A 255 -15.57 -8.86 -3.35
C GLU A 255 -15.63 -7.73 -4.39
N GLY A 256 -16.46 -7.90 -5.41
CA GLY A 256 -16.64 -6.90 -6.47
C GLY A 256 -15.50 -6.83 -7.50
N SER A 257 -14.52 -7.76 -7.48
CA SER A 257 -13.42 -7.79 -8.44
C SER A 257 -13.72 -8.60 -9.71
N LEU A 258 -14.94 -9.13 -9.84
CA LEU A 258 -15.34 -9.93 -11.00
C LEU A 258 -15.53 -9.05 -12.24
N TYR A 259 -14.97 -9.49 -13.36
CA TYR A 259 -15.17 -8.90 -14.68
C TYR A 259 -15.22 -10.00 -15.73
N VAL A 260 -15.70 -9.69 -16.92
CA VAL A 260 -15.62 -10.60 -18.07
C VAL A 260 -14.53 -10.11 -19.01
N GLU A 261 -13.61 -11.00 -19.33
CA GLU A 261 -12.67 -10.81 -20.42
C GLU A 261 -13.23 -11.48 -21.67
N ALA A 262 -13.63 -10.66 -22.64
CA ALA A 262 -14.25 -11.12 -23.88
C ALA A 262 -13.32 -10.87 -25.07
N ASN A 263 -12.97 -11.93 -25.79
CA ASN A 263 -12.03 -11.87 -26.91
C ASN A 263 -12.79 -11.67 -28.21
N PHE A 264 -12.93 -10.42 -28.67
CA PHE A 264 -13.58 -10.09 -29.94
C PHE A 264 -12.58 -10.16 -31.10
N LYS A 265 -13.08 -10.51 -32.29
CA LYS A 265 -12.28 -10.45 -33.50
C LYS A 265 -11.94 -9.00 -33.84
N GLU A 266 -10.76 -8.74 -34.39
CA GLU A 266 -10.33 -7.40 -34.83
C GLU A 266 -11.39 -6.71 -35.71
N THR A 267 -12.08 -7.46 -36.55
CA THR A 267 -13.15 -6.97 -37.46
C THR A 267 -14.44 -6.56 -36.75
N GLN A 268 -14.61 -6.90 -35.46
CA GLN A 268 -15.79 -6.59 -34.66
C GLN A 268 -15.64 -5.31 -33.82
N ILE A 269 -14.39 -4.85 -33.60
CA ILE A 269 -14.08 -3.78 -32.62
C ILE A 269 -14.33 -2.37 -33.18
N GLU A 270 -14.29 -2.20 -34.51
CA GLU A 270 -14.37 -0.87 -35.15
C GLU A 270 -15.46 0.06 -34.57
N LYS A 271 -16.60 -0.50 -34.18
CA LYS A 271 -17.76 0.25 -33.68
C LYS A 271 -17.99 0.12 -32.20
N MET A 272 -17.06 -0.50 -31.47
CA MET A 272 -17.15 -0.66 -30.03
C MET A 272 -16.49 0.52 -29.31
N HIS A 273 -17.14 1.02 -28.27
CA HIS A 273 -16.66 2.15 -27.46
C HIS A 273 -16.80 1.82 -25.98
N ILE A 274 -15.95 2.44 -25.17
CA ILE A 274 -16.02 2.35 -23.71
C ILE A 274 -17.38 2.87 -23.23
N GLY A 275 -18.01 2.16 -22.29
CA GLY A 275 -19.31 2.49 -21.72
C GLY A 275 -20.49 1.82 -22.41
N GLN A 276 -20.33 1.18 -23.56
CA GLN A 276 -21.41 0.45 -24.24
C GLN A 276 -21.94 -0.71 -23.38
N LYS A 277 -23.24 -0.94 -23.45
CA LYS A 277 -23.92 -2.01 -22.72
C LYS A 277 -23.64 -3.38 -23.33
N VAL A 278 -23.39 -4.34 -22.48
CA VAL A 278 -23.13 -5.73 -22.86
C VAL A 278 -24.09 -6.65 -22.12
N LYS A 279 -24.73 -7.56 -22.88
CA LYS A 279 -25.49 -8.69 -22.30
C LYS A 279 -24.53 -9.86 -22.12
N LEU A 280 -24.52 -10.42 -20.92
CA LEU A 280 -23.65 -11.53 -20.54
C LEU A 280 -24.52 -12.73 -20.17
N LYS A 281 -24.36 -13.82 -20.89
CA LYS A 281 -24.99 -15.12 -20.57
C LYS A 281 -23.89 -16.07 -20.14
N ILE A 282 -23.97 -16.55 -18.91
CA ILE A 282 -23.03 -17.50 -18.35
C ILE A 282 -23.54 -18.90 -18.65
N ASP A 283 -22.68 -19.76 -19.19
CA ASP A 283 -23.08 -21.11 -19.65
C ASP A 283 -23.57 -21.99 -18.50
N ALA A 284 -23.03 -21.79 -17.28
CA ALA A 284 -23.49 -22.49 -16.09
C ALA A 284 -24.91 -22.13 -15.65
N TYR A 285 -25.43 -20.94 -16.05
CA TYR A 285 -26.75 -20.42 -15.66
C TYR A 285 -27.49 -19.82 -16.86
N PRO A 286 -27.92 -20.64 -17.83
CA PRO A 286 -28.46 -20.15 -19.12
C PRO A 286 -29.79 -19.39 -18.97
N SER A 287 -30.53 -19.57 -17.87
CA SER A 287 -31.75 -18.84 -17.56
C SER A 287 -31.52 -17.44 -17.02
N LEU A 288 -30.31 -17.12 -16.54
CA LEU A 288 -29.95 -15.82 -15.99
C LEU A 288 -29.22 -15.00 -17.06
N THR A 289 -29.61 -13.74 -17.19
CA THR A 289 -28.93 -12.78 -18.05
C THR A 289 -28.38 -11.68 -17.16
N TYR A 290 -27.07 -11.48 -17.25
CA TYR A 290 -26.39 -10.38 -16.57
C TYR A 290 -26.15 -9.24 -17.55
N THR A 291 -25.98 -8.05 -17.04
CA THR A 291 -25.60 -6.86 -17.81
C THR A 291 -24.24 -6.37 -17.34
N GLY A 292 -23.57 -5.69 -18.23
CA GLY A 292 -22.29 -5.07 -17.95
C GLY A 292 -22.01 -3.95 -18.92
N LYS A 293 -20.86 -3.32 -18.77
CA LYS A 293 -20.39 -2.25 -19.65
C LYS A 293 -18.94 -2.50 -20.06
N ILE A 294 -18.59 -2.11 -21.28
CA ILE A 294 -17.20 -2.10 -21.74
C ILE A 294 -16.42 -1.12 -20.85
N GLU A 295 -15.43 -1.64 -20.13
CA GLU A 295 -14.55 -0.85 -19.28
C GLU A 295 -13.30 -0.41 -20.03
N SER A 296 -12.67 -1.33 -20.77
CA SER A 296 -11.44 -1.03 -21.52
C SER A 296 -11.20 -2.05 -22.62
N PHE A 297 -10.35 -1.66 -23.58
CA PHE A 297 -9.79 -2.53 -24.60
C PHE A 297 -8.32 -2.81 -24.30
N SER A 298 -7.88 -4.04 -24.53
CA SER A 298 -6.46 -4.35 -24.46
C SER A 298 -5.67 -3.56 -25.52
N PRO A 299 -4.49 -3.01 -25.17
CA PRO A 299 -3.66 -2.25 -26.12
C PRO A 299 -3.04 -3.13 -27.22
N ALA A 300 -3.13 -4.46 -27.11
CA ALA A 300 -2.58 -5.38 -28.08
C ALA A 300 -3.45 -6.65 -28.18
N SER A 301 -3.26 -7.41 -29.26
CA SER A 301 -3.91 -8.71 -29.41
C SER A 301 -3.35 -9.74 -28.42
N GLY A 302 -4.14 -10.75 -28.08
CA GLY A 302 -3.70 -11.84 -27.21
C GLY A 302 -2.44 -12.57 -27.70
N ALA A 303 -2.22 -12.61 -29.00
CA ALA A 303 -1.03 -13.19 -29.60
C ALA A 303 0.25 -12.41 -29.28
N THR A 304 0.17 -11.09 -29.14
CA THR A 304 1.32 -10.21 -28.81
C THR A 304 1.85 -10.46 -27.39
N PHE A 305 0.98 -10.81 -26.44
CA PHE A 305 1.34 -11.10 -25.06
C PHE A 305 1.56 -12.58 -24.76
N SER A 306 1.43 -13.45 -25.80
CA SER A 306 1.68 -14.88 -25.66
C SER A 306 3.18 -15.15 -25.46
N MET A 307 3.51 -16.06 -24.55
CA MET A 307 4.89 -16.55 -24.38
C MET A 307 5.42 -17.29 -25.62
N MET A 308 4.54 -17.77 -26.49
CA MET A 308 4.86 -18.39 -27.78
C MET A 308 4.01 -17.73 -28.88
N PRO A 309 4.48 -16.61 -29.45
CA PRO A 309 3.78 -16.00 -30.58
C PRO A 309 3.68 -16.99 -31.74
N PRO A 310 2.57 -17.06 -32.50
CA PRO A 310 2.48 -17.91 -33.68
C PRO A 310 3.50 -17.46 -34.72
N ASP A 311 4.51 -18.29 -34.98
CA ASP A 311 5.51 -18.05 -36.03
C ASP A 311 5.08 -18.72 -37.34
N ASN A 312 4.96 -17.93 -38.41
CA ASN A 312 4.66 -18.40 -39.74
C ASN A 312 5.98 -18.73 -40.52
N ALA A 313 6.82 -19.62 -39.93
CA ALA A 313 8.15 -19.96 -40.46
C ALA A 313 8.11 -20.73 -41.82
N THR A 314 6.94 -21.08 -42.34
CA THR A 314 6.81 -21.97 -43.53
C THR A 314 6.58 -21.25 -44.86
N GLY A 315 6.76 -19.92 -44.93
CA GLY A 315 6.73 -19.18 -46.21
C GLY A 315 5.34 -18.91 -46.83
N ASN A 316 4.27 -19.52 -46.34
CA ASN A 316 2.89 -19.21 -46.75
C ASN A 316 2.23 -18.27 -45.70
N PHE A 317 2.03 -17.01 -46.09
CA PHE A 317 1.35 -16.03 -45.23
C PHE A 317 -0.16 -16.29 -45.20
N ASN A 318 -0.65 -16.97 -44.18
CA ASN A 318 -2.08 -17.08 -43.89
C ASN A 318 -2.48 -15.97 -42.91
N LYS A 319 -3.27 -15.00 -43.34
CA LYS A 319 -3.82 -13.94 -42.49
C LYS A 319 -4.83 -14.56 -41.52
N VAL A 320 -4.40 -14.80 -40.27
CA VAL A 320 -5.28 -15.24 -39.16
C VAL A 320 -5.87 -14.01 -38.50
N VAL A 321 -7.21 -13.95 -38.41
CA VAL A 321 -7.90 -12.85 -37.70
C VAL A 321 -7.51 -12.86 -36.24
N GLN A 322 -6.91 -11.77 -35.79
CA GLN A 322 -6.49 -11.60 -34.39
C GLN A 322 -7.70 -11.34 -33.48
N ARG A 323 -7.56 -11.71 -32.21
CA ARG A 323 -8.55 -11.41 -31.18
C ARG A 323 -7.99 -10.38 -30.22
N ILE A 324 -8.81 -9.40 -29.84
CA ILE A 324 -8.48 -8.33 -28.91
C ILE A 324 -9.30 -8.54 -27.66
N PRO A 325 -8.65 -8.69 -26.48
CA PRO A 325 -9.34 -8.78 -25.20
C PRO A 325 -10.06 -7.46 -24.86
N VAL A 326 -11.31 -7.57 -24.48
CA VAL A 326 -12.15 -6.46 -24.01
C VAL A 326 -12.57 -6.77 -22.59
N ARG A 327 -12.24 -5.86 -21.66
CA ARG A 327 -12.65 -5.95 -20.26
C ARG A 327 -14.05 -5.37 -20.12
N ILE A 328 -14.95 -6.15 -19.54
CA ILE A 328 -16.35 -5.82 -19.33
C ILE A 328 -16.64 -5.88 -17.83
N ALA A 329 -16.97 -4.74 -17.23
CA ALA A 329 -17.42 -4.68 -15.85
C ALA A 329 -18.83 -5.24 -15.74
N ILE A 330 -19.07 -6.13 -14.79
CA ILE A 330 -20.39 -6.73 -14.53
C ILE A 330 -21.18 -5.79 -13.62
N ASP A 331 -22.41 -5.46 -14.02
CA ASP A 331 -23.30 -4.66 -13.17
C ASP A 331 -23.73 -5.48 -11.93
N SER A 332 -23.98 -4.79 -10.80
CA SER A 332 -24.48 -5.42 -9.60
C SER A 332 -25.82 -6.14 -9.86
N SER A 333 -25.88 -7.41 -9.51
CA SER A 333 -27.06 -8.27 -9.68
C SER A 333 -27.31 -9.09 -8.41
N PRO A 334 -28.56 -9.41 -8.06
CA PRO A 334 -28.89 -10.25 -6.90
C PRO A 334 -28.24 -11.64 -6.91
N HIS A 335 -27.79 -12.11 -8.08
CA HIS A 335 -27.19 -13.43 -8.27
C HIS A 335 -25.70 -13.36 -8.63
N ILE A 336 -25.01 -12.26 -8.33
CA ILE A 336 -23.57 -12.10 -8.63
C ILE A 336 -22.71 -13.11 -7.88
N ASP A 337 -23.13 -13.55 -6.71
CA ASP A 337 -22.44 -14.55 -5.89
C ASP A 337 -22.35 -15.95 -6.51
N LEU A 338 -23.23 -16.24 -7.49
CA LEU A 338 -23.21 -17.48 -8.24
C LEU A 338 -22.08 -17.51 -9.28
N ILE A 339 -21.64 -16.34 -9.72
CA ILE A 339 -20.59 -16.19 -10.73
C ILE A 339 -19.23 -16.49 -10.10
N LYS A 340 -18.44 -17.32 -10.76
CA LYS A 340 -17.08 -17.64 -10.31
C LYS A 340 -16.07 -17.44 -11.44
N PRO A 341 -14.86 -17.01 -11.14
CA PRO A 341 -13.78 -16.93 -12.12
C PRO A 341 -13.59 -18.26 -12.84
N GLY A 342 -13.29 -18.19 -14.12
CA GLY A 342 -13.14 -19.38 -15.00
C GLY A 342 -14.42 -19.84 -15.69
N MET A 343 -15.60 -19.31 -15.35
CA MET A 343 -16.84 -19.64 -16.06
C MET A 343 -16.85 -19.06 -17.46
N SER A 344 -17.34 -19.85 -18.44
CA SER A 344 -17.53 -19.42 -19.82
C SER A 344 -18.75 -18.52 -19.95
N VAL A 345 -18.62 -17.51 -20.80
CA VAL A 345 -19.63 -16.47 -21.00
C VAL A 345 -19.84 -16.22 -22.49
N ASN A 346 -21.10 -16.05 -22.90
CA ASN A 346 -21.41 -15.47 -24.18
C ASN A 346 -21.68 -13.96 -24.01
N ALA A 347 -20.82 -13.13 -24.54
CA ALA A 347 -20.88 -11.68 -24.43
C ALA A 347 -21.44 -11.07 -25.72
N THR A 348 -22.53 -10.28 -25.59
CA THR A 348 -23.18 -9.59 -26.71
C THR A 348 -23.19 -8.09 -26.45
N VAL A 349 -22.46 -7.33 -27.23
CA VAL A 349 -22.35 -5.86 -27.17
C VAL A 349 -23.46 -5.23 -28.00
N ASP A 350 -24.13 -4.23 -27.44
CA ASP A 350 -25.10 -3.37 -28.14
C ASP A 350 -24.35 -2.13 -28.67
N LEU A 351 -24.23 -2.04 -29.99
CA LEU A 351 -23.54 -0.93 -30.69
C LEU A 351 -24.40 0.34 -30.81
N LYS A 352 -25.68 0.31 -30.38
CA LYS A 352 -26.58 1.45 -30.41
C LYS A 352 -26.46 2.38 -29.21
N THR A 353 -25.90 1.89 -28.11
CA THR A 353 -25.68 2.64 -26.87
C THR A 353 -24.22 3.05 -26.78
#